data_9f66696894dbfd47970dc3ad483f80eb
#
_entry.id   9f66696894dbfd47970dc3ad483f80eb
#
_cell.length_a   1.000
_cell.length_b   1.000
_cell.length_c   1.000
_cell.angle_alpha   90.00
_cell.angle_beta   90.00
_cell.angle_gamma   90.00
#
_symmetry.space_group_name_H-M   'P 1'
#
loop_
_entity.id
_entity.type
_entity.pdbx_description
1 polymer ?
#
loop_
_entity_poly.entity_id
_entity_poly.type
_entity_poly.pdbx_seq_one_letter_code
_entity_poly.pdbx_strand_id
1 'polypeptide(L)'
;MNRRLVSCSVLIASAICVVFTSGCASSGVAYASGRPVVEMKADEKGFVGGTGIESTDLVTVTDKMARSILGIPEIMNAKGVPRIVLQPVINETRFPINKDMFLTRIRTSLNSKAAGKVRFLARERMAALEHERDLKQSGQVTSGSDPNVVEFKGADFFLTGKLQGLSTRTSAGTSDYILYSFQLIDPRTSDIVWEDSAEIKKQGLEDAAYR
;
A
#
# COMPACT_ATOMS: atom_id res chain seq x y z
N MET A 1 -20.43 -73.29 41.44
CA MET A 1 -21.16 -72.02 41.53
C MET A 1 -20.18 -70.90 41.85
N ASN A 2 -19.38 -70.36 40.88
CA ASN A 2 -18.48 -69.26 41.11
C ASN A 2 -17.71 -68.84 39.84
N ARG A 3 -18.40 -68.86 38.68
CA ARG A 3 -17.75 -68.45 37.38
C ARG A 3 -18.35 -67.20 36.72
N ARG A 4 -19.29 -66.53 37.39
CA ARG A 4 -19.97 -65.35 36.81
C ARG A 4 -19.63 -64.00 37.45
N LEU A 5 -18.81 -63.99 38.52
CA LEU A 5 -18.43 -62.74 39.24
C LEU A 5 -17.14 -62.13 38.78
N VAL A 6 -16.27 -62.87 38.08
CA VAL A 6 -14.94 -62.33 37.65
C VAL A 6 -15.06 -61.58 36.31
N SER A 7 -16.10 -61.80 35.51
CA SER A 7 -16.29 -61.20 34.17
C SER A 7 -16.80 -59.73 34.21
N CYS A 8 -17.41 -59.33 35.34
CA CYS A 8 -18.00 -57.99 35.45
C CYS A 8 -16.99 -56.90 35.93
N SER A 9 -15.95 -57.34 36.66
CA SER A 9 -14.95 -56.42 37.21
C SER A 9 -13.91 -55.97 36.19
N VAL A 10 -13.67 -56.73 35.12
CA VAL A 10 -12.71 -56.38 34.07
C VAL A 10 -13.28 -55.39 33.09
N LEU A 11 -14.60 -55.37 32.86
CA LEU A 11 -15.28 -54.44 31.96
C LEU A 11 -15.42 -53.03 32.57
N ILE A 12 -15.43 -52.87 33.90
CA ILE A 12 -15.54 -51.57 34.55
C ILE A 12 -14.16 -50.87 34.61
N ALA A 13 -13.07 -51.61 34.67
CA ALA A 13 -11.70 -51.03 34.65
C ALA A 13 -11.28 -50.49 33.28
N SER A 14 -11.87 -51.03 32.19
CA SER A 14 -11.55 -50.56 30.83
C SER A 14 -12.35 -49.33 30.39
N ALA A 15 -13.44 -48.99 31.10
CA ALA A 15 -14.26 -47.82 30.76
C ALA A 15 -13.78 -46.52 31.41
N ILE A 16 -12.89 -46.60 32.41
CA ILE A 16 -12.37 -45.40 33.13
C ILE A 16 -11.11 -44.80 32.46
N CYS A 17 -10.45 -45.52 31.57
CA CYS A 17 -9.21 -45.06 30.95
C CYS A 17 -9.40 -44.18 29.65
N VAL A 18 -10.63 -43.98 29.19
CA VAL A 18 -10.92 -43.25 27.92
C VAL A 18 -11.28 -41.76 28.13
N VAL A 19 -11.42 -41.30 29.38
CA VAL A 19 -11.95 -39.95 29.65
C VAL A 19 -10.86 -38.91 29.87
N PHE A 20 -9.54 -39.22 29.77
CA PHE A 20 -8.45 -38.25 30.07
C PHE A 20 -7.60 -37.82 28.89
N THR A 21 -8.07 -37.95 27.65
CA THR A 21 -7.29 -37.47 26.49
C THR A 21 -7.95 -36.30 25.72
N SER A 22 -8.75 -35.48 26.37
CA SER A 22 -9.27 -34.25 25.77
C SER A 22 -8.72 -33.01 26.47
N GLY A 23 -7.41 -32.89 26.48
CA GLY A 23 -6.71 -31.73 27.04
C GLY A 23 -5.58 -31.26 26.15
N CYS A 24 -5.80 -31.09 24.84
CA CYS A 24 -5.01 -30.15 24.06
C CYS A 24 -5.57 -28.77 24.34
N ALA A 25 -5.13 -28.18 25.46
CA ALA A 25 -5.19 -26.73 25.62
C ALA A 25 -4.32 -26.15 24.49
N SER A 26 -4.95 -25.64 23.44
CA SER A 26 -4.30 -24.73 22.53
C SER A 26 -3.84 -23.56 23.37
N SER A 27 -2.53 -23.40 23.54
CA SER A 27 -1.89 -22.22 24.12
C SER A 27 -2.01 -21.03 23.17
N GLY A 28 -3.19 -20.83 22.60
CA GLY A 28 -3.55 -19.63 21.89
C GLY A 28 -3.73 -18.52 22.92
N VAL A 29 -3.03 -17.44 22.80
CA VAL A 29 -3.29 -16.21 23.54
C VAL A 29 -4.77 -15.86 23.28
N ALA A 30 -5.62 -16.08 24.28
CA ALA A 30 -7.01 -15.67 24.22
C ALA A 30 -7.02 -14.15 24.29
N TYR A 31 -7.27 -13.50 23.18
CA TYR A 31 -7.55 -12.07 23.16
C TYR A 31 -8.86 -11.84 23.91
N ALA A 32 -8.80 -11.07 24.98
CA ALA A 32 -9.94 -10.84 25.88
C ALA A 32 -11.12 -10.12 25.22
N SER A 33 -10.93 -9.54 24.02
CA SER A 33 -11.98 -8.93 23.22
C SER A 33 -11.55 -8.81 21.76
N GLY A 34 -12.37 -9.28 20.81
CA GLY A 34 -12.18 -9.11 19.38
C GLY A 34 -11.86 -10.40 18.62
N ARG A 35 -11.76 -10.29 17.32
CA ARG A 35 -11.33 -11.38 16.43
C ARG A 35 -9.82 -11.52 16.46
N PRO A 36 -9.27 -12.74 16.31
CA PRO A 36 -7.83 -12.93 16.19
C PRO A 36 -7.29 -12.14 14.98
N VAL A 37 -6.03 -11.76 15.07
CA VAL A 37 -5.33 -11.09 13.95
C VAL A 37 -5.25 -12.07 12.77
N VAL A 38 -5.70 -11.61 11.61
CA VAL A 38 -5.66 -12.37 10.36
C VAL A 38 -4.84 -11.58 9.35
N GLU A 39 -3.88 -12.24 8.71
CA GLU A 39 -3.16 -11.67 7.59
C GLU A 39 -4.07 -11.65 6.35
N MET A 40 -4.15 -10.50 5.69
CA MET A 40 -5.01 -10.27 4.54
C MET A 40 -4.22 -9.57 3.43
N LYS A 41 -4.63 -9.75 2.18
CA LYS A 41 -4.09 -8.95 1.08
C LYS A 41 -4.59 -7.51 1.16
N ALA A 42 -3.78 -6.59 0.64
CA ALA A 42 -4.11 -5.16 0.69
C ALA A 42 -5.35 -4.77 -0.13
N ASP A 43 -5.74 -5.60 -1.10
CA ASP A 43 -6.93 -5.44 -1.96
C ASP A 43 -8.15 -6.20 -1.45
N GLU A 44 -8.03 -6.95 -0.36
CA GLU A 44 -9.16 -7.65 0.27
C GLU A 44 -9.90 -6.72 1.24
N LYS A 45 -11.23 -6.83 1.23
CA LYS A 45 -12.08 -6.09 2.17
C LYS A 45 -12.03 -6.77 3.54
N GLY A 46 -11.46 -6.06 4.53
CA GLY A 46 -11.41 -6.52 5.90
C GLY A 46 -12.77 -6.50 6.62
N PHE A 47 -12.81 -7.13 7.79
CA PHE A 47 -13.95 -7.06 8.71
C PHE A 47 -13.92 -5.80 9.60
N VAL A 48 -12.77 -5.12 9.65
CA VAL A 48 -12.63 -3.78 10.25
C VAL A 48 -12.60 -2.79 9.11
N GLY A 49 -13.59 -1.93 9.04
CA GLY A 49 -13.71 -0.93 7.99
C GLY A 49 -14.23 0.38 8.55
N GLY A 50 -13.99 1.45 7.82
CA GLY A 50 -14.47 2.78 8.13
C GLY A 50 -14.92 3.51 6.88
N THR A 51 -15.35 4.75 7.05
CA THR A 51 -15.74 5.62 5.92
C THR A 51 -14.56 6.33 5.28
N GLY A 52 -13.36 6.19 5.85
CA GLY A 52 -12.15 6.84 5.39
C GLY A 52 -11.37 6.06 4.33
N ILE A 53 -10.10 6.45 4.20
CA ILE A 53 -9.17 5.88 3.21
C ILE A 53 -8.63 4.56 3.73
N GLU A 54 -8.83 3.49 2.96
CA GLU A 54 -8.38 2.13 3.27
C GLU A 54 -7.35 1.62 2.26
N SER A 55 -6.72 0.49 2.58
CA SER A 55 -5.73 -0.14 1.70
C SER A 55 -6.30 -0.54 0.34
N THR A 56 -7.55 -0.98 0.31
CA THR A 56 -8.27 -1.33 -0.93
C THR A 56 -8.42 -0.13 -1.86
N ASP A 57 -8.69 1.05 -1.31
CA ASP A 57 -8.79 2.31 -2.07
C ASP A 57 -7.44 2.65 -2.68
N LEU A 58 -6.38 2.60 -1.86
CA LEU A 58 -5.01 2.86 -2.30
C LEU A 58 -4.61 1.94 -3.47
N VAL A 59 -4.88 0.64 -3.37
CA VAL A 59 -4.58 -0.33 -4.42
C VAL A 59 -5.36 -0.01 -5.69
N THR A 60 -6.68 0.15 -5.58
CA THR A 60 -7.57 0.39 -6.72
C THR A 60 -7.23 1.67 -7.46
N VAL A 61 -7.06 2.77 -6.72
CA VAL A 61 -6.74 4.08 -7.28
C VAL A 61 -5.37 4.07 -7.96
N THR A 62 -4.34 3.59 -7.27
CA THR A 62 -2.97 3.60 -7.83
C THR A 62 -2.83 2.70 -9.04
N ASP A 63 -3.52 1.56 -9.08
CA ASP A 63 -3.51 0.66 -10.23
C ASP A 63 -4.24 1.24 -11.44
N LYS A 64 -5.36 1.97 -11.22
CA LYS A 64 -6.04 2.72 -12.27
C LYS A 64 -5.11 3.78 -12.86
N MET A 65 -4.53 4.63 -12.00
CA MET A 65 -3.64 5.73 -12.42
C MET A 65 -2.42 5.22 -13.18
N ALA A 66 -1.79 4.14 -12.69
CA ALA A 66 -0.62 3.56 -13.35
C ALA A 66 -0.94 3.01 -14.76
N ARG A 67 -2.12 2.45 -14.97
CA ARG A 67 -2.53 2.00 -16.30
C ARG A 67 -2.82 3.18 -17.23
N SER A 68 -3.51 4.18 -16.72
CA SER A 68 -3.90 5.37 -17.51
C SER A 68 -2.68 6.16 -17.99
N ILE A 69 -1.72 6.44 -17.12
CA ILE A 69 -0.47 7.15 -17.45
C ILE A 69 0.33 6.46 -18.57
N LEU A 70 0.44 5.13 -18.53
CA LEU A 70 1.25 4.40 -19.52
C LEU A 70 0.67 4.44 -20.94
N GLY A 71 -0.60 4.80 -21.09
CA GLY A 71 -1.31 4.89 -22.35
C GLY A 71 -1.25 6.25 -23.04
N ILE A 72 -0.67 7.27 -22.42
CA ILE A 72 -0.67 8.62 -23.02
C ILE A 72 0.37 8.77 -24.13
N PRO A 73 0.07 9.59 -25.16
CA PRO A 73 0.98 9.80 -26.29
C PRO A 73 2.37 10.28 -25.88
N GLU A 74 2.48 11.12 -24.87
CA GLU A 74 3.73 11.70 -24.35
C GLU A 74 4.70 10.63 -23.82
N ILE A 75 4.16 9.51 -23.34
CA ILE A 75 4.96 8.34 -22.91
C ILE A 75 5.10 7.32 -24.02
N MET A 76 4.01 7.02 -24.73
CA MET A 76 3.98 5.99 -25.77
C MET A 76 4.88 6.33 -26.97
N ASN A 77 4.91 7.60 -27.38
CA ASN A 77 5.60 8.09 -28.58
C ASN A 77 6.88 8.88 -28.24
N ALA A 78 7.33 8.84 -27.00
CA ALA A 78 8.56 9.54 -26.58
C ALA A 78 9.78 9.03 -27.38
N LYS A 79 10.59 9.93 -27.90
CA LYS A 79 11.85 9.59 -28.61
C LYS A 79 12.92 8.99 -27.69
N GLY A 80 12.78 9.16 -26.40
CA GLY A 80 13.65 8.59 -25.37
C GLY A 80 12.83 8.12 -24.19
N VAL A 81 13.49 7.56 -23.17
CA VAL A 81 12.78 7.11 -21.96
C VAL A 81 12.47 8.33 -21.08
N PRO A 82 11.21 8.74 -20.92
CA PRO A 82 10.82 9.87 -20.10
C PRO A 82 11.21 9.67 -18.63
N ARG A 83 11.63 10.75 -17.99
CA ARG A 83 12.03 10.80 -16.58
C ARG A 83 11.00 11.55 -15.77
N ILE A 84 10.47 10.90 -14.77
CA ILE A 84 9.39 11.43 -13.91
C ILE A 84 9.96 11.69 -12.51
N VAL A 85 9.65 12.85 -11.95
CA VAL A 85 9.83 13.16 -10.53
C VAL A 85 8.49 13.10 -9.83
N LEU A 86 8.46 12.45 -8.68
CA LEU A 86 7.29 12.46 -7.81
C LEU A 86 7.30 13.74 -6.95
N GLN A 87 6.19 14.44 -6.93
CA GLN A 87 5.92 15.56 -6.04
C GLN A 87 5.04 15.11 -4.86
N PRO A 88 5.11 15.76 -3.70
CA PRO A 88 4.27 15.44 -2.56
C PRO A 88 2.77 15.48 -2.90
N VAL A 89 2.02 14.50 -2.39
CA VAL A 89 0.54 14.50 -2.48
C VAL A 89 -0.04 15.50 -1.49
N ILE A 90 -0.99 16.29 -1.95
CA ILE A 90 -1.75 17.22 -1.10
C ILE A 90 -2.96 16.48 -0.53
N ASN A 91 -3.10 16.48 0.81
CA ASN A 91 -4.26 15.88 1.47
C ASN A 91 -5.16 16.98 2.04
N GLU A 92 -6.34 17.14 1.43
CA GLU A 92 -7.41 18.04 1.86
C GLU A 92 -8.62 17.23 2.41
N THR A 93 -8.40 16.00 2.82
CA THR A 93 -9.42 15.21 3.51
C THR A 93 -9.31 15.37 5.01
N ARG A 94 -10.35 14.99 5.76
CA ARG A 94 -10.31 14.93 7.22
C ARG A 94 -9.49 13.76 7.79
N PHE A 95 -9.05 12.85 6.94
CA PHE A 95 -8.35 11.64 7.35
C PHE A 95 -6.83 11.85 7.38
N PRO A 96 -6.15 11.55 8.51
CA PRO A 96 -4.70 11.52 8.55
C PRO A 96 -4.21 10.31 7.76
N ILE A 97 -3.38 10.56 6.73
CA ILE A 97 -2.81 9.51 5.89
C ILE A 97 -1.32 9.73 5.67
N ASN A 98 -0.61 8.66 5.45
CA ASN A 98 0.75 8.72 4.92
C ASN A 98 0.67 8.96 3.40
N LYS A 99 0.81 10.23 3.00
CA LYS A 99 0.69 10.67 1.60
C LYS A 99 1.73 10.04 0.67
N ASP A 100 2.90 9.73 1.20
CA ASP A 100 3.99 9.14 0.43
C ASP A 100 3.70 7.69 0.00
N MET A 101 2.78 7.01 0.68
CA MET A 101 2.33 5.67 0.28
C MET A 101 1.70 5.67 -1.13
N PHE A 102 0.90 6.69 -1.47
CA PHE A 102 0.28 6.80 -2.79
C PHE A 102 1.33 6.93 -3.88
N LEU A 103 2.27 7.87 -3.73
CA LEU A 103 3.33 8.08 -4.71
C LEU A 103 4.24 6.85 -4.83
N THR A 104 4.61 6.25 -3.70
CA THR A 104 5.42 5.03 -3.69
C THR A 104 4.71 3.88 -4.39
N ARG A 105 3.41 3.70 -4.14
CA ARG A 105 2.61 2.66 -4.79
C ARG A 105 2.48 2.88 -6.30
N ILE A 106 2.19 4.12 -6.73
CA ILE A 106 2.12 4.47 -8.16
C ILE A 106 3.48 4.22 -8.82
N ARG A 107 4.57 4.71 -8.22
CA ARG A 107 5.93 4.49 -8.74
C ARG A 107 6.25 3.01 -8.89
N THR A 108 5.99 2.22 -7.86
CA THR A 108 6.25 0.77 -7.89
C THR A 108 5.40 0.08 -8.96
N SER A 109 4.11 0.42 -9.04
CA SER A 109 3.22 -0.12 -10.07
C SER A 109 3.66 0.28 -11.48
N LEU A 110 4.06 1.53 -11.68
CA LEU A 110 4.58 2.02 -12.96
C LEU A 110 5.89 1.32 -13.35
N ASN A 111 6.85 1.23 -12.42
CA ASN A 111 8.12 0.54 -12.70
C ASN A 111 7.92 -0.92 -13.07
N SER A 112 6.99 -1.62 -12.41
CA SER A 112 6.72 -3.03 -12.70
C SER A 112 6.00 -3.24 -14.04
N LYS A 113 5.14 -2.31 -14.44
CA LYS A 113 4.31 -2.42 -15.65
C LYS A 113 4.93 -1.76 -16.88
N ALA A 114 5.79 -0.76 -16.69
CA ALA A 114 6.33 0.05 -17.77
C ALA A 114 7.40 -0.65 -18.61
N ALA A 115 7.99 -1.75 -18.13
CA ALA A 115 9.04 -2.47 -18.84
C ALA A 115 10.17 -1.55 -19.37
N GLY A 116 10.55 -0.54 -18.61
CA GLY A 116 11.58 0.43 -18.97
C GLY A 116 11.10 1.62 -19.83
N LYS A 117 9.80 1.74 -20.13
CA LYS A 117 9.26 2.88 -20.90
C LYS A 117 9.28 4.21 -20.15
N VAL A 118 9.39 4.20 -18.83
CA VAL A 118 9.58 5.39 -18.00
C VAL A 118 10.66 5.15 -16.97
N ARG A 119 11.27 6.21 -16.45
CA ARG A 119 12.24 6.17 -15.36
C ARG A 119 11.85 7.19 -14.30
N PHE A 120 12.03 6.83 -13.02
CA PHE A 120 11.83 7.75 -11.91
C PHE A 120 13.16 8.27 -11.41
N LEU A 121 13.22 9.58 -11.13
CA LEU A 121 14.38 10.23 -10.52
C LEU A 121 14.20 10.27 -9.00
N ALA A 122 15.20 9.76 -8.28
CA ALA A 122 15.20 9.70 -6.82
C ALA A 122 15.59 11.05 -6.20
N ARG A 123 14.77 12.07 -6.38
CA ARG A 123 15.05 13.43 -5.87
C ARG A 123 15.10 13.49 -4.34
N GLU A 124 14.38 12.61 -3.68
CA GLU A 124 14.42 12.44 -2.22
C GLU A 124 15.75 11.89 -1.69
N ARG A 125 16.65 11.45 -2.58
CA ARG A 125 17.97 10.89 -2.25
C ARG A 125 19.14 11.77 -2.72
N MET A 126 18.88 13.01 -3.12
CA MET A 126 19.90 13.89 -3.72
C MET A 126 21.13 14.03 -2.83
N ALA A 127 20.97 14.29 -1.54
CA ALA A 127 22.09 14.45 -0.61
C ALA A 127 23.00 13.21 -0.54
N ALA A 128 22.40 12.00 -0.53
CA ALA A 128 23.17 10.77 -0.53
C ALA A 128 23.89 10.53 -1.88
N LEU A 129 23.23 10.89 -2.97
CA LEU A 129 23.81 10.76 -4.31
C LEU A 129 24.97 11.77 -4.54
N GLU A 130 24.83 12.98 -4.02
CA GLU A 130 25.90 13.99 -4.04
C GLU A 130 27.10 13.54 -3.21
N HIS A 131 26.84 13.06 -2.00
CA HIS A 131 27.91 12.52 -1.14
C HIS A 131 28.66 11.36 -1.81
N GLU A 132 27.97 10.42 -2.44
CA GLU A 132 28.60 9.31 -3.19
C GLU A 132 29.45 9.81 -4.37
N ARG A 133 29.01 10.89 -5.04
CA ARG A 133 29.80 11.52 -6.11
C ARG A 133 31.08 12.14 -5.58
N ASP A 134 31.00 12.83 -4.45
CA ASP A 134 32.15 13.46 -3.80
C ASP A 134 33.18 12.40 -3.36
N LEU A 135 32.73 11.29 -2.79
CA LEU A 135 33.60 10.15 -2.45
C LEU A 135 34.32 9.57 -3.67
N LYS A 136 33.61 9.46 -4.81
CA LYS A 136 34.22 8.99 -6.07
C LYS A 136 35.22 10.00 -6.64
N GLN A 137 34.89 11.29 -6.59
CA GLN A 137 35.79 12.37 -7.08
C GLN A 137 37.05 12.51 -6.23
N SER A 138 36.93 12.32 -4.91
CA SER A 138 38.07 12.38 -3.98
C SER A 138 38.93 11.10 -3.99
N GLY A 139 38.50 10.04 -4.70
CA GLY A 139 39.21 8.76 -4.77
C GLY A 139 39.10 7.91 -3.50
N GLN A 140 38.20 8.25 -2.57
CA GLN A 140 37.96 7.49 -1.35
C GLN A 140 37.24 6.16 -1.63
N VAL A 141 36.47 6.10 -2.71
CA VAL A 141 35.84 4.88 -3.19
C VAL A 141 36.15 4.66 -4.65
N THR A 142 36.20 3.40 -5.08
CA THR A 142 36.43 3.08 -6.48
C THR A 142 35.21 3.41 -7.32
N SER A 143 35.42 4.03 -8.47
CA SER A 143 34.34 4.37 -9.42
C SER A 143 33.86 3.18 -10.26
N GLY A 144 34.34 1.98 -9.97
CA GLY A 144 34.01 0.81 -10.80
C GLY A 144 34.53 0.97 -12.24
N SER A 145 33.66 0.69 -13.20
CA SER A 145 33.97 0.76 -14.64
C SER A 145 33.72 2.14 -15.27
N ASP A 146 33.16 3.09 -14.55
CA ASP A 146 32.88 4.45 -15.06
C ASP A 146 33.50 5.52 -14.15
N PRO A 147 34.72 6.00 -14.49
CA PRO A 147 35.36 7.06 -13.74
C PRO A 147 34.72 8.44 -13.96
N ASN A 148 33.85 8.59 -14.96
CA ASN A 148 33.25 9.87 -15.28
C ASN A 148 32.02 10.17 -14.41
N VAL A 149 32.08 11.26 -13.69
CA VAL A 149 30.90 11.77 -12.98
C VAL A 149 29.96 12.40 -13.99
N VAL A 150 28.85 11.69 -14.26
CA VAL A 150 27.79 12.18 -15.14
C VAL A 150 26.88 13.14 -14.38
N GLU A 151 26.47 14.22 -15.02
CA GLU A 151 25.48 15.14 -14.44
C GLU A 151 24.17 14.44 -14.11
N PHE A 152 23.51 14.91 -13.06
CA PHE A 152 22.17 14.45 -12.74
C PHE A 152 21.18 14.84 -13.84
N LYS A 153 20.39 13.88 -14.28
CA LYS A 153 19.41 14.12 -15.32
C LYS A 153 18.25 14.98 -14.82
N GLY A 154 17.78 15.87 -15.66
CA GLY A 154 16.55 16.62 -15.44
C GLY A 154 15.29 15.74 -15.50
N ALA A 155 14.19 16.23 -14.95
CA ALA A 155 12.88 15.62 -15.10
C ALA A 155 12.23 16.10 -16.41
N ASP A 156 11.62 15.18 -17.13
CA ASP A 156 10.75 15.51 -18.25
C ASP A 156 9.33 15.82 -17.77
N PHE A 157 8.90 15.17 -16.67
CA PHE A 157 7.58 15.36 -16.08
C PHE A 157 7.61 15.35 -14.56
N PHE A 158 6.67 16.06 -13.95
CA PHE A 158 6.33 15.96 -12.53
C PHE A 158 4.99 15.22 -12.38
N LEU A 159 4.98 14.18 -11.55
CA LEU A 159 3.75 13.49 -11.13
C LEU A 159 3.37 13.98 -9.73
N THR A 160 2.20 14.58 -9.61
CA THR A 160 1.62 15.06 -8.36
C THR A 160 0.21 14.51 -8.16
N GLY A 161 -0.32 14.64 -6.95
CA GLY A 161 -1.68 14.22 -6.64
C GLY A 161 -2.32 15.07 -5.57
N LYS A 162 -3.64 15.03 -5.53
CA LYS A 162 -4.47 15.73 -4.55
C LYS A 162 -5.61 14.84 -4.10
N LEU A 163 -5.86 14.80 -2.80
CA LEU A 163 -6.97 14.10 -2.19
C LEU A 163 -7.91 15.13 -1.59
N GLN A 164 -9.16 15.14 -2.03
CA GLN A 164 -10.20 16.06 -1.56
C GLN A 164 -11.35 15.28 -0.96
N GLY A 165 -11.89 15.75 0.16
CA GLY A 165 -12.94 15.05 0.89
C GLY A 165 -14.18 15.91 1.10
N LEU A 166 -15.34 15.27 0.98
CA LEU A 166 -16.62 15.83 1.39
C LEU A 166 -17.28 14.87 2.38
N SER A 167 -17.56 15.36 3.59
CA SER A 167 -18.13 14.56 4.67
C SER A 167 -19.49 15.08 5.06
N THR A 168 -20.46 14.18 5.25
CA THR A 168 -21.79 14.49 5.76
C THR A 168 -22.09 13.56 6.92
N ARG A 169 -22.56 14.12 8.05
CA ARG A 169 -22.97 13.37 9.23
C ARG A 169 -24.44 13.64 9.56
N THR A 170 -25.19 12.58 9.81
CA THR A 170 -26.58 12.60 10.23
C THR A 170 -26.80 11.62 11.38
N SER A 171 -28.01 11.57 11.94
CA SER A 171 -28.37 10.52 12.91
C SER A 171 -28.34 9.11 12.32
N ALA A 172 -28.39 8.96 11.01
CA ALA A 172 -28.29 7.67 10.31
C ALA A 172 -26.85 7.20 10.07
N GLY A 173 -25.85 8.06 10.32
CA GLY A 173 -24.44 7.73 10.15
C GLY A 173 -23.63 8.80 9.43
N THR A 174 -22.42 8.42 9.05
CA THR A 174 -21.47 9.28 8.33
C THR A 174 -21.32 8.82 6.89
N SER A 175 -21.28 9.76 5.97
CA SER A 175 -21.00 9.55 4.55
C SER A 175 -19.77 10.36 4.16
N ASP A 176 -18.73 9.68 3.69
CA ASP A 176 -17.51 10.31 3.18
C ASP A 176 -17.35 10.02 1.69
N TYR A 177 -17.13 11.08 0.93
CA TYR A 177 -16.77 11.04 -0.47
C TYR A 177 -15.34 11.56 -0.60
N ILE A 178 -14.49 10.83 -1.30
CA ILE A 178 -13.10 11.19 -1.50
C ILE A 178 -12.79 11.16 -2.99
N LEU A 179 -12.34 12.31 -3.50
CA LEU A 179 -11.81 12.46 -4.84
C LEU A 179 -10.29 12.34 -4.79
N TYR A 180 -9.76 11.38 -5.53
CA TYR A 180 -8.33 11.15 -5.76
C TYR A 180 -7.98 11.66 -7.14
N SER A 181 -7.29 12.77 -7.27
CA SER A 181 -6.83 13.32 -8.55
C SER A 181 -5.31 13.28 -8.66
N PHE A 182 -4.82 12.95 -9.86
CA PHE A 182 -3.39 12.92 -10.17
C PHE A 182 -3.13 13.61 -11.50
N GLN A 183 -2.01 14.30 -11.57
CA GLN A 183 -1.62 15.09 -12.74
C GLN A 183 -0.16 14.80 -13.11
N LEU A 184 0.09 14.69 -14.41
CA LEU A 184 1.41 14.69 -15.00
C LEU A 184 1.65 16.03 -15.67
N ILE A 185 2.68 16.75 -15.24
CA ILE A 185 2.94 18.13 -15.65
C ILE A 185 4.29 18.18 -16.37
N ASP A 186 4.33 18.83 -17.55
CA ASP A 186 5.58 19.23 -18.19
C ASP A 186 6.14 20.49 -17.51
N PRO A 187 7.26 20.42 -16.79
CA PRO A 187 7.79 21.57 -16.04
C PRO A 187 8.35 22.67 -16.93
N ARG A 188 8.55 22.42 -18.23
CA ARG A 188 9.09 23.41 -19.19
C ARG A 188 8.01 24.36 -19.67
N THR A 189 6.79 23.83 -19.89
CA THR A 189 5.66 24.59 -20.44
C THR A 189 4.58 24.85 -19.41
N SER A 190 4.61 24.14 -18.28
CA SER A 190 3.57 24.11 -17.25
C SER A 190 2.27 23.45 -17.72
N ASP A 191 2.29 22.71 -18.83
CA ASP A 191 1.12 21.99 -19.29
C ASP A 191 0.84 20.77 -18.44
N ILE A 192 -0.42 20.54 -18.12
CA ILE A 192 -0.91 19.28 -17.59
C ILE A 192 -1.11 18.35 -18.80
N VAL A 193 -0.16 17.45 -19.03
CA VAL A 193 -0.19 16.53 -20.19
C VAL A 193 -1.07 15.31 -19.93
N TRP A 194 -1.38 15.04 -18.66
CA TRP A 194 -2.31 14.01 -18.27
C TRP A 194 -2.91 14.33 -16.90
N GLU A 195 -4.19 14.05 -16.77
CA GLU A 195 -4.91 14.10 -15.52
C GLU A 195 -5.93 12.95 -15.48
N ASP A 196 -6.06 12.30 -14.35
CA ASP A 196 -7.09 11.29 -14.11
C ASP A 196 -7.53 11.33 -12.63
N SER A 197 -8.74 10.88 -12.39
CA SER A 197 -9.30 10.85 -11.05
C SER A 197 -10.03 9.54 -10.76
N ALA A 198 -10.13 9.23 -9.48
CA ALA A 198 -10.98 8.17 -8.95
C ALA A 198 -11.82 8.73 -7.80
N GLU A 199 -13.04 8.26 -7.71
CA GLU A 199 -14.00 8.70 -6.71
C GLU A 199 -14.43 7.51 -5.87
N ILE A 200 -14.36 7.66 -4.55
CA ILE A 200 -14.80 6.62 -3.62
C ILE A 200 -15.73 7.26 -2.60
N LYS A 201 -16.93 6.71 -2.49
CA LYS A 201 -17.91 7.10 -1.48
C LYS A 201 -18.19 5.92 -0.57
N LYS A 202 -18.06 6.15 0.74
CA LYS A 202 -18.37 5.17 1.78
C LYS A 202 -19.38 5.74 2.76
N GLN A 203 -20.20 4.86 3.31
CA GLN A 203 -21.20 5.21 4.32
C GLN A 203 -21.20 4.18 5.43
N GLY A 204 -21.32 4.63 6.69
CA GLY A 204 -21.31 3.76 7.86
C GLY A 204 -21.89 4.45 9.09
N LEU A 205 -22.18 3.65 10.13
CA LEU A 205 -22.72 4.18 11.38
C LEU A 205 -21.67 4.92 12.20
N GLU A 206 -20.41 4.49 12.15
CA GLU A 206 -19.30 5.09 12.89
C GLU A 206 -17.99 5.08 12.12
N ASP A 207 -17.16 6.04 12.47
CA ASP A 207 -15.82 6.22 11.96
C ASP A 207 -14.79 5.63 12.94
N ALA A 208 -14.88 4.34 13.14
CA ALA A 208 -14.11 3.64 14.17
C ALA A 208 -12.61 3.51 13.87
N ALA A 209 -12.17 3.75 12.63
CA ALA A 209 -10.84 3.38 12.15
C ALA A 209 -9.73 4.43 12.41
N TYR A 210 -10.05 5.62 12.90
CA TYR A 210 -9.08 6.74 12.90
C TYR A 210 -8.93 7.39 14.29
N ARG A 211 -8.83 6.58 15.32
CA ARG A 211 -8.46 7.06 16.66
C ARG A 211 -6.96 7.05 16.89
#